data_c7b00a117214c5cbb70e04cc677147e0
#
_entry.id   c7b00a117214c5cbb70e04cc677147e0
#
_cell.length_a   1.000
_cell.length_b   1.000
_cell.length_c   1.000
_cell.angle_alpha   90.00
_cell.angle_beta   90.00
_cell.angle_gamma   90.00
#
_symmetry.space_group_name_H-M   'P 1'
#
loop_
_entity.id
_entity.type
_entity.pdbx_description
1 polymer ?
#
loop_
_entity_poly.entity_id
_entity_poly.type
_entity_poly.pdbx_seq_one_letter_code
_entity_poly.pdbx_strand_id
1 'polypeptide(L)'
;MVQILPPPPQHHPSPIFYDLEKGAYFIRIFDPNSYGTQALTFRNYGPLLRFDHHRASKPAVDQERGVYYAAFTLSSCLVECFGDAGIIEIKGQQVASVEVIRPLRLLDLRGSGAMRAGSVSALAKVSDRRLSQEWSRFF
;
A
#
# COMPACT_ATOMS: atom_id res chain seq x y z
N MET A 1 -19.54 -16.54 6.71
CA MET A 1 -18.49 -15.99 5.82
C MET A 1 -18.76 -14.50 5.65
N VAL A 2 -17.78 -13.66 5.95
CA VAL A 2 -17.93 -12.22 5.74
C VAL A 2 -17.72 -11.93 4.25
N GLN A 3 -18.76 -11.41 3.61
CA GLN A 3 -18.66 -10.97 2.22
C GLN A 3 -18.23 -9.51 2.19
N ILE A 4 -17.10 -9.24 1.53
CA ILE A 4 -16.62 -7.87 1.30
C ILE A 4 -17.29 -7.38 0.01
N LEU A 5 -18.06 -6.30 0.14
CA LEU A 5 -18.71 -5.67 -1.01
C LEU A 5 -17.77 -4.63 -1.65
N PRO A 6 -17.91 -4.39 -2.96
CA PRO A 6 -17.18 -3.32 -3.61
C PRO A 6 -17.68 -1.92 -3.14
N PRO A 7 -16.88 -0.86 -3.33
CA PRO A 7 -17.35 0.50 -3.06
C PRO A 7 -18.51 0.88 -4.00
N PRO A 8 -19.37 1.85 -3.66
CA PRO A 8 -19.26 2.73 -2.49
C PRO A 8 -19.72 2.03 -1.18
N PRO A 9 -19.33 2.60 0.00
CA PRO A 9 -19.76 2.06 1.28
C PRO A 9 -21.28 2.16 1.45
N GLN A 10 -21.87 1.21 2.19
CA GLN A 10 -23.31 1.16 2.43
C GLN A 10 -23.80 2.19 3.46
N HIS A 11 -22.89 2.73 4.26
CA HIS A 11 -23.17 3.77 5.24
C HIS A 11 -22.16 4.90 5.12
N HIS A 12 -22.49 6.03 5.69
CA HIS A 12 -21.63 7.22 5.64
C HIS A 12 -20.29 6.93 6.34
N PRO A 13 -19.17 7.03 5.64
CA PRO A 13 -17.87 6.77 6.23
C PRO A 13 -17.47 7.86 7.23
N SER A 14 -16.77 7.44 8.29
CA SER A 14 -16.17 8.31 9.29
C SER A 14 -14.70 7.91 9.48
N PRO A 15 -13.83 8.24 8.52
CA PRO A 15 -12.46 7.73 8.49
C PRO A 15 -11.62 8.22 9.66
N ILE A 16 -10.64 7.41 10.05
CA ILE A 16 -9.60 7.76 11.00
C ILE A 16 -8.36 8.14 10.21
N PHE A 17 -7.71 9.22 10.62
CA PHE A 17 -6.45 9.68 10.03
C PHE A 17 -5.30 9.53 11.03
N TYR A 18 -4.12 9.27 10.48
CA TYR A 18 -2.86 9.26 11.20
C TYR A 18 -2.00 10.40 10.65
N ASP A 19 -1.66 11.35 11.52
CA ASP A 19 -0.80 12.46 11.16
C ASP A 19 0.67 12.05 11.33
N LEU A 20 1.39 12.04 10.21
CA LEU A 20 2.80 11.72 10.15
C LEU A 20 3.60 13.01 10.10
N GLU A 21 4.43 13.22 11.12
CA GLU A 21 5.19 14.44 11.26
C GLU A 21 6.40 14.49 10.33
N LYS A 22 6.85 15.70 9.98
CA LYS A 22 8.14 15.93 9.35
C LYS A 22 9.25 15.30 10.21
N GLY A 23 10.20 14.61 9.56
CA GLY A 23 11.29 13.91 10.25
C GLY A 23 10.99 12.44 10.57
N ALA A 24 9.76 11.97 10.40
CA ALA A 24 9.46 10.55 10.46
C ALA A 24 10.15 9.76 9.33
N TYR A 25 10.42 8.48 9.57
CA TYR A 25 11.12 7.63 8.62
C TYR A 25 10.27 6.46 8.16
N PHE A 26 10.42 6.09 6.88
CA PHE A 26 9.96 4.85 6.31
C PHE A 26 11.14 3.98 5.89
N ILE A 27 10.94 2.67 5.91
CA ILE A 27 11.87 1.68 5.37
C ILE A 27 11.27 1.08 4.11
N ARG A 28 12.07 0.98 3.07
CA ARG A 28 11.73 0.34 1.81
C ARG A 28 12.81 -0.65 1.41
N ILE A 29 12.38 -1.83 0.93
CA ILE A 29 13.26 -2.81 0.28
C ILE A 29 12.92 -2.79 -1.21
N PHE A 30 13.93 -2.71 -2.06
CA PHE A 30 13.75 -2.67 -3.51
C PHE A 30 14.91 -3.35 -4.23
N ASP A 31 14.66 -3.78 -5.46
CA ASP A 31 15.69 -4.34 -6.35
C ASP A 31 16.10 -3.26 -7.37
N PRO A 32 17.35 -2.74 -7.28
CA PRO A 32 17.81 -1.70 -8.19
C PRO A 32 18.00 -2.20 -9.62
N ASN A 33 18.05 -3.51 -9.83
CA ASN A 33 18.15 -4.12 -11.17
C ASN A 33 16.79 -4.35 -11.83
N SER A 34 15.69 -4.14 -11.09
CA SER A 34 14.33 -4.32 -11.59
C SER A 34 13.76 -2.97 -12.06
N TYR A 35 13.61 -2.82 -13.37
CA TYR A 35 12.98 -1.64 -14.01
C TYR A 35 13.57 -0.29 -13.61
N GLY A 36 14.86 -0.23 -13.27
CA GLY A 36 15.52 1.00 -12.84
C GLY A 36 15.01 1.56 -11.51
N THR A 37 14.45 0.71 -10.65
CA THR A 37 13.89 1.12 -9.36
C THR A 37 14.97 1.66 -8.44
N GLN A 38 14.69 2.80 -7.80
CA GLN A 38 15.53 3.46 -6.82
C GLN A 38 14.78 3.70 -5.51
N ALA A 39 15.48 4.22 -4.50
CA ALA A 39 14.92 4.47 -3.18
C ALA A 39 13.62 5.31 -3.20
N LEU A 40 13.50 6.28 -4.10
CA LEU A 40 12.35 7.19 -4.19
C LEU A 40 11.47 6.97 -5.42
N THR A 41 11.66 5.88 -6.16
CA THR A 41 10.86 5.61 -7.36
C THR A 41 9.43 5.21 -7.01
N PHE A 42 8.45 5.95 -7.54
CA PHE A 42 7.05 5.55 -7.55
C PHE A 42 6.77 4.67 -8.76
N ARG A 43 5.97 3.65 -8.59
CA ARG A 43 5.56 2.77 -9.69
C ARG A 43 4.27 3.27 -10.32
N ASN A 44 4.33 3.69 -11.56
CA ASN A 44 3.19 4.18 -12.35
C ASN A 44 2.50 3.08 -13.17
N TYR A 45 3.14 1.93 -13.33
CA TYR A 45 2.56 0.78 -14.02
C TYR A 45 1.74 -0.07 -13.05
N GLY A 46 0.48 -0.28 -13.36
CA GLY A 46 -0.42 -1.08 -12.54
C GLY A 46 -1.89 -1.04 -13.04
N PRO A 47 -2.82 -1.64 -12.30
CA PRO A 47 -2.66 -2.20 -10.96
C PRO A 47 -2.00 -3.61 -10.95
N LEU A 48 -1.14 -3.88 -9.99
CA LEU A 48 -0.48 -5.18 -9.78
C LEU A 48 -0.68 -5.72 -8.37
N LEU A 49 -0.56 -4.86 -7.37
CA LEU A 49 -0.58 -5.21 -5.96
C LEU A 49 -1.93 -4.83 -5.30
N ARG A 50 -2.12 -5.30 -4.08
CA ARG A 50 -3.38 -5.27 -3.34
C ARG A 50 -4.01 -3.87 -3.22
N PHE A 51 -3.22 -2.86 -2.96
CA PHE A 51 -3.69 -1.48 -2.76
C PHE A 51 -3.27 -0.53 -3.88
N ASP A 52 -3.00 -1.06 -5.05
CA ASP A 52 -2.75 -0.23 -6.22
C ASP A 52 -4.02 0.52 -6.64
N HIS A 53 -3.91 1.84 -6.77
CA HIS A 53 -5.04 2.70 -7.12
C HIS A 53 -5.00 3.21 -8.57
N HIS A 54 -4.25 2.54 -9.43
CA HIS A 54 -4.23 2.84 -10.87
C HIS A 54 -5.62 2.72 -11.48
N ARG A 55 -5.94 3.59 -12.43
CA ARG A 55 -7.30 3.74 -12.97
C ARG A 55 -7.71 2.68 -13.98
N ALA A 56 -6.74 2.10 -14.69
CA ALA A 56 -7.03 1.06 -15.67
C ALA A 56 -7.48 -0.25 -15.01
N SER A 57 -8.34 -1.00 -15.68
CA SER A 57 -8.79 -2.32 -15.22
C SER A 57 -7.74 -3.42 -15.42
N LYS A 58 -6.81 -3.20 -16.34
CA LYS A 58 -5.65 -4.06 -16.60
C LYS A 58 -4.37 -3.26 -16.41
N PRO A 59 -3.24 -3.92 -16.06
CA PRO A 59 -1.98 -3.21 -15.86
C PRO A 59 -1.57 -2.36 -17.07
N ALA A 60 -1.35 -1.08 -16.82
CA ALA A 60 -0.92 -0.08 -17.80
C ALA A 60 -0.21 1.05 -17.07
N VAL A 61 0.49 1.91 -17.81
CA VAL A 61 1.06 3.13 -17.26
C VAL A 61 -0.05 4.12 -16.94
N ASP A 62 -0.08 4.60 -15.69
CA ASP A 62 -0.96 5.68 -15.26
C ASP A 62 -0.15 6.97 -15.09
N GLN A 63 -0.45 7.99 -15.87
CA GLN A 63 0.31 9.24 -15.90
C GLN A 63 0.11 10.10 -14.64
N GLU A 64 -0.95 9.84 -13.88
CA GLU A 64 -1.33 10.69 -12.75
C GLU A 64 -1.24 9.96 -11.40
N ARG A 65 -1.11 8.63 -11.42
CA ARG A 65 -1.12 7.81 -10.20
C ARG A 65 0.09 6.90 -10.13
N GLY A 66 0.87 7.09 -9.08
CA GLY A 66 1.97 6.21 -8.74
C GLY A 66 1.81 5.66 -7.33
N VAL A 67 2.38 4.49 -7.07
CA VAL A 67 2.39 3.86 -5.76
C VAL A 67 3.80 3.73 -5.22
N TYR A 68 3.90 3.87 -3.91
CA TYR A 68 5.14 3.72 -3.15
C TYR A 68 4.85 2.91 -1.90
N TYR A 69 5.35 1.69 -1.85
CA TYR A 69 5.18 0.82 -0.69
C TYR A 69 6.39 0.93 0.23
N ALA A 70 6.11 1.18 1.49
CA ALA A 70 7.11 1.28 2.55
C ALA A 70 6.52 0.83 3.88
N ALA A 71 7.35 0.60 4.87
CA ALA A 71 6.95 0.22 6.22
C ALA A 71 7.62 1.12 7.26
N PHE A 72 7.08 1.16 8.47
CA PHE A 72 7.68 1.93 9.56
C PHE A 72 8.92 1.27 10.15
N THR A 73 9.07 -0.04 9.99
CA THR A 73 10.22 -0.80 10.51
C THR A 73 10.77 -1.75 9.46
N LEU A 74 12.04 -2.10 9.60
CA LEU A 74 12.67 -3.10 8.73
C LEU A 74 11.99 -4.46 8.86
N SER A 75 11.61 -4.87 10.07
CA SER A 75 10.92 -6.15 10.31
C SER A 75 9.59 -6.23 9.55
N SER A 76 8.77 -5.18 9.61
CA SER A 76 7.52 -5.10 8.86
C SER A 76 7.75 -5.14 7.35
N CYS A 77 8.78 -4.45 6.87
CA CYS A 77 9.12 -4.44 5.45
C CYS A 77 9.55 -5.84 4.96
N LEU A 78 10.34 -6.58 5.74
CA LEU A 78 10.75 -7.95 5.44
C LEU A 78 9.55 -8.91 5.38
N VAL A 79 8.61 -8.79 6.32
CA VAL A 79 7.38 -9.60 6.33
C VAL A 79 6.52 -9.33 5.09
N GLU A 80 6.33 -8.08 4.71
CA GLU A 80 5.55 -7.72 3.53
C GLU A 80 6.21 -8.19 2.21
N CYS A 81 7.52 -8.08 2.10
CA CYS A 81 8.23 -8.48 0.88
C CYS A 81 8.39 -9.99 0.72
N PHE A 82 8.59 -10.72 1.82
CA PHE A 82 9.01 -12.13 1.79
C PHE A 82 8.11 -13.08 2.61
N GLY A 83 7.13 -12.56 3.34
CA GLY A 83 6.30 -13.35 4.25
C GLY A 83 5.55 -14.49 3.57
N ASP A 84 5.02 -14.28 2.38
CA ASP A 84 4.28 -15.29 1.62
C ASP A 84 5.19 -16.44 1.14
N ALA A 85 6.46 -16.16 0.84
CA ALA A 85 7.43 -17.17 0.43
C ALA A 85 7.99 -17.99 1.61
N GLY A 86 7.87 -17.47 2.84
CA GLY A 86 8.43 -18.08 4.05
C GLY A 86 9.95 -18.08 4.12
N ILE A 87 10.64 -17.50 3.14
CA ILE A 87 12.09 -17.41 3.03
C ILE A 87 12.47 -15.97 2.69
N ILE A 88 13.46 -15.43 3.39
CA ILE A 88 13.99 -14.10 3.12
C ILE A 88 15.19 -14.21 2.20
N GLU A 89 15.04 -13.84 0.94
CA GLU A 89 16.11 -13.75 -0.05
C GLU A 89 16.40 -12.29 -0.36
N ILE A 90 17.43 -11.74 0.26
CA ILE A 90 17.82 -10.32 0.12
C ILE A 90 18.93 -10.09 -0.89
N LYS A 91 19.34 -11.13 -1.61
CA LYS A 91 20.41 -11.05 -2.61
C LYS A 91 20.05 -10.07 -3.72
N GLY A 92 20.90 -9.06 -3.91
CA GLY A 92 20.68 -8.01 -4.91
C GLY A 92 19.66 -6.95 -4.50
N GLN A 93 19.01 -7.10 -3.36
CA GLN A 93 18.08 -6.10 -2.82
C GLN A 93 18.83 -4.99 -2.08
N GLN A 94 18.22 -3.81 -2.04
CA GLN A 94 18.69 -2.69 -1.24
C GLN A 94 17.62 -2.26 -0.24
N VAL A 95 18.07 -1.72 0.88
CA VAL A 95 17.21 -1.13 1.91
C VAL A 95 17.42 0.38 1.90
N ALA A 96 16.34 1.13 1.81
CA ALA A 96 16.35 2.58 1.93
C ALA A 96 15.63 3.01 3.21
N SER A 97 16.22 3.98 3.91
CA SER A 97 15.55 4.75 4.94
C SER A 97 15.16 6.10 4.33
N VAL A 98 13.88 6.40 4.32
CA VAL A 98 13.32 7.58 3.65
C VAL A 98 12.71 8.51 4.68
N GLU A 99 13.15 9.75 4.72
CA GLU A 99 12.66 10.77 5.63
C GLU A 99 11.48 11.53 5.05
N VAL A 100 10.46 11.75 5.87
CA VAL A 100 9.32 12.60 5.56
C VAL A 100 9.72 14.07 5.69
N ILE A 101 9.69 14.82 4.61
CA ILE A 101 10.17 16.22 4.56
C ILE A 101 9.07 17.25 4.82
N ARG A 102 7.81 16.83 4.89
CA ARG A 102 6.65 17.67 5.25
C ARG A 102 5.60 16.84 5.98
N PRO A 103 4.75 17.43 6.85
CA PRO A 103 3.67 16.69 7.48
C PRO A 103 2.76 16.03 6.43
N LEU A 104 2.35 14.79 6.70
CA LEU A 104 1.43 14.01 5.87
C LEU A 104 0.26 13.54 6.74
N ARG A 105 -0.94 13.59 6.18
CA ARG A 105 -2.12 12.95 6.77
C ARG A 105 -2.43 11.67 6.00
N LEU A 106 -2.36 10.55 6.70
CA LEU A 106 -2.61 9.22 6.16
C LEU A 106 -3.97 8.70 6.57
N LEU A 107 -4.66 8.00 5.67
CA LEU A 107 -5.84 7.23 6.06
C LEU A 107 -5.38 6.01 6.88
N ASP A 108 -5.88 5.90 8.12
CA ASP A 108 -5.54 4.78 8.99
C ASP A 108 -6.57 3.65 8.84
N LEU A 109 -6.13 2.54 8.26
CA LEU A 109 -6.95 1.35 8.07
C LEU A 109 -6.73 0.27 9.15
N ARG A 110 -5.89 0.53 10.16
CA ARG A 110 -5.60 -0.39 11.26
C ARG A 110 -6.77 -0.47 12.24
N GLY A 111 -6.87 -1.59 12.96
CA GLY A 111 -7.94 -1.79 13.95
C GLY A 111 -9.33 -1.61 13.34
N SER A 112 -10.11 -0.68 13.85
CA SER A 112 -11.43 -0.31 13.33
C SER A 112 -11.39 0.64 12.13
N GLY A 113 -10.20 1.09 11.71
CA GLY A 113 -10.03 2.12 10.68
C GLY A 113 -10.64 1.73 9.33
N ALA A 114 -10.47 0.49 8.89
CA ALA A 114 -11.06 0.01 7.63
C ALA A 114 -12.60 0.06 7.65
N MET A 115 -13.22 -0.34 8.77
CA MET A 115 -14.68 -0.24 8.94
C MET A 115 -15.16 1.20 8.93
N ARG A 116 -14.47 2.08 9.61
CA ARG A 116 -14.80 3.50 9.66
C ARG A 116 -14.60 4.19 8.32
N ALA A 117 -13.68 3.71 7.51
CA ALA A 117 -13.51 4.17 6.12
C ALA A 117 -14.57 3.61 5.16
N GLY A 118 -15.43 2.71 5.64
CA GLY A 118 -16.55 2.15 4.89
C GLY A 118 -16.33 0.73 4.34
N SER A 119 -15.19 0.12 4.63
CA SER A 119 -14.86 -1.24 4.22
C SER A 119 -14.79 -2.20 5.44
N VAL A 120 -13.92 -3.18 5.41
CA VAL A 120 -13.68 -4.10 6.53
C VAL A 120 -12.19 -4.41 6.67
N SER A 121 -11.74 -4.78 7.86
CA SER A 121 -10.33 -5.11 8.13
C SER A 121 -9.82 -6.30 7.32
N ALA A 122 -10.71 -7.22 6.92
CA ALA A 122 -10.36 -8.35 6.06
C ALA A 122 -9.91 -7.93 4.65
N LEU A 123 -10.14 -6.68 4.24
CA LEU A 123 -9.71 -6.15 2.93
C LEU A 123 -8.20 -6.36 2.68
N ALA A 124 -7.39 -6.25 3.71
CA ALA A 124 -5.95 -6.46 3.63
C ALA A 124 -5.55 -7.93 3.36
N LYS A 125 -6.48 -8.88 3.57
CA LYS A 125 -6.23 -10.32 3.45
C LYS A 125 -7.04 -11.00 2.34
N VAL A 126 -7.89 -10.24 1.64
CA VAL A 126 -8.72 -10.79 0.57
C VAL A 126 -7.84 -11.31 -0.59
N SER A 127 -8.19 -12.47 -1.13
CA SER A 127 -7.44 -13.08 -2.25
C SER A 127 -7.68 -12.36 -3.57
N ASP A 128 -8.89 -11.83 -3.78
CA ASP A 128 -9.21 -11.05 -4.98
C ASP A 128 -8.64 -9.63 -4.87
N ARG A 129 -7.50 -9.41 -5.51
CA ARG A 129 -6.84 -8.11 -5.55
C ARG A 129 -7.66 -7.01 -6.22
N ARG A 130 -8.58 -7.35 -7.12
CA ARG A 130 -9.43 -6.36 -7.79
C ARG A 130 -10.30 -5.64 -6.78
N LEU A 131 -10.86 -6.36 -5.82
CA LEU A 131 -11.70 -5.76 -4.78
C LEU A 131 -10.93 -4.77 -3.90
N SER A 132 -9.73 -5.12 -3.45
CA SER A 132 -8.88 -4.21 -2.67
C SER A 132 -8.39 -3.03 -3.51
N GLN A 133 -8.16 -3.22 -4.81
CA GLN A 133 -7.80 -2.13 -5.74
C GLN A 133 -8.97 -1.18 -5.97
N GLU A 134 -10.20 -1.67 -6.05
CA GLU A 134 -11.40 -0.82 -6.13
C GLU A 134 -11.55 0.04 -4.88
N TRP A 135 -11.37 -0.53 -3.70
CA TRP A 135 -11.36 0.23 -2.46
C TRP A 135 -10.21 1.23 -2.39
N SER A 136 -9.03 0.86 -2.85
CA SER A 136 -7.89 1.78 -2.89
C SER A 136 -8.14 2.98 -3.82
N ARG A 137 -8.88 2.78 -4.90
CA ARG A 137 -9.30 3.90 -5.77
C ARG A 137 -10.39 4.77 -5.14
N PHE A 138 -11.21 4.19 -4.29
CA PHE A 138 -12.28 4.89 -3.58
C PHE A 138 -11.75 5.77 -2.45
N PHE A 139 -10.78 5.26 -1.69
CA PHE A 139 -10.12 6.00 -0.59
C PHE A 139 -9.37 7.22 -1.10
#